data_af94a384fcbb4f69e243f75ea6130d01
#
_entry.id   af94a384fcbb4f69e243f75ea6130d01
#
_cell.length_a   1.000
_cell.length_b   1.000
_cell.length_c   1.000
_cell.angle_alpha   90.00
_cell.angle_beta   90.00
_cell.angle_gamma   90.00
#
_symmetry.space_group_name_H-M   'P 1'
#
loop_
_entity.id
_entity.type
_entity.pdbx_description
1 polymer ?
#
loop_
_entity_poly.entity_id
_entity_poly.type
_entity_poly.pdbx_seq_one_letter_code
_entity_poly.pdbx_strand_id
1 'polypeptide(L)'
;MRETFRILPDYMRDAVREEKEINFCDYGLQLTRSFRALKVWMAVKTYGAGRLRQVIDQCLDLTEYAAQLLAQSPRFEIVTSPSLGVFTFRYLPARLPVGVEREAYLNDLNDTLTARIIDSRRIMLSSTRLDGCHVLRFCVLNHRTRKEDVRAARDIILELGAEVEQSMSAQGAGPE
;
A
#
# COMPACT_ATOMS: atom_id res chain seq x y z
N MET A 1 -11.36 -4.86 33.73
CA MET A 1 -11.95 -4.72 32.39
C MET A 1 -13.42 -5.16 32.37
N ARG A 2 -13.80 -6.36 32.80
CA ARG A 2 -15.21 -6.79 32.84
C ARG A 2 -16.09 -5.85 33.66
N GLU A 3 -15.70 -5.49 34.87
CA GLU A 3 -16.43 -4.57 35.75
C GLU A 3 -16.57 -3.15 35.19
N THR A 4 -15.63 -2.71 34.36
CA THR A 4 -15.61 -1.37 33.77
C THR A 4 -16.65 -1.21 32.66
N PHE A 5 -16.95 -2.28 31.91
CA PHE A 5 -17.82 -2.22 30.72
C PHE A 5 -19.15 -2.95 30.92
N ARG A 6 -19.35 -3.61 32.06
CA ARG A 6 -20.58 -4.35 32.34
C ARG A 6 -21.74 -3.37 32.59
N ILE A 7 -22.58 -3.22 31.57
CA ILE A 7 -23.88 -2.55 31.67
C ILE A 7 -24.93 -3.61 31.43
N LEU A 8 -25.75 -3.89 32.42
CA LEU A 8 -26.83 -4.90 32.33
C LEU A 8 -28.20 -4.14 32.36
N PRO A 9 -28.70 -3.64 31.23
CA PRO A 9 -30.01 -3.03 31.15
C PRO A 9 -31.09 -4.08 31.45
N ASP A 10 -32.25 -3.64 31.96
CA ASP A 10 -33.33 -4.53 32.40
C ASP A 10 -33.82 -5.50 31.34
N TYR A 11 -33.83 -5.07 30.06
CA TYR A 11 -34.24 -5.93 28.93
C TYR A 11 -33.24 -7.05 28.58
N MET A 12 -32.04 -7.04 29.16
CA MET A 12 -31.01 -8.07 28.92
C MET A 12 -30.90 -9.08 30.10
N ARG A 13 -31.65 -8.91 31.16
CA ARG A 13 -31.58 -9.81 32.34
C ARG A 13 -31.84 -11.25 31.99
N ASP A 14 -32.79 -11.51 31.07
CA ASP A 14 -33.14 -12.86 30.65
C ASP A 14 -32.14 -13.54 29.71
N ALA A 15 -31.24 -12.75 29.09
CA ALA A 15 -30.19 -13.26 28.22
C ALA A 15 -28.96 -13.76 29.00
N VAL A 16 -28.82 -13.41 30.27
CA VAL A 16 -27.70 -13.83 31.14
C VAL A 16 -28.18 -14.90 32.07
N ARG A 17 -28.24 -16.14 31.60
CA ARG A 17 -28.75 -17.29 32.39
C ARG A 17 -27.76 -17.92 33.34
N GLU A 18 -26.44 -17.81 33.08
CA GLU A 18 -25.41 -18.40 33.95
C GLU A 18 -24.21 -17.45 34.13
N GLU A 19 -23.71 -17.33 35.37
CA GLU A 19 -22.51 -16.56 35.69
C GLU A 19 -21.22 -17.04 35.00
N LYS A 20 -21.24 -18.25 34.43
CA LYS A 20 -20.09 -18.85 33.75
C LYS A 20 -19.98 -18.48 32.26
N GLU A 21 -21.00 -17.90 31.67
CA GLU A 21 -20.96 -17.52 30.26
C GLU A 21 -20.13 -16.28 30.06
N ILE A 22 -19.24 -16.31 29.05
CA ILE A 22 -18.44 -15.18 28.67
C ILE A 22 -19.23 -14.31 27.67
N ASN A 23 -19.77 -13.21 28.16
CA ASN A 23 -20.40 -12.20 27.35
C ASN A 23 -19.36 -11.20 26.86
N PHE A 24 -19.07 -11.20 25.57
CA PHE A 24 -18.06 -10.30 25.02
C PHE A 24 -18.44 -8.81 25.08
N CYS A 25 -19.71 -8.47 25.24
CA CYS A 25 -20.15 -7.10 25.49
C CYS A 25 -19.64 -6.55 26.82
N ASP A 26 -19.40 -7.41 27.83
CA ASP A 26 -18.86 -7.01 29.12
C ASP A 26 -17.37 -6.58 29.06
N TYR A 27 -16.70 -6.76 27.90
CA TYR A 27 -15.28 -6.51 27.71
C TYR A 27 -14.98 -5.36 26.75
N GLY A 28 -15.98 -4.57 26.36
CA GLY A 28 -15.77 -3.44 25.45
C GLY A 28 -17.01 -2.59 25.27
N LEU A 29 -16.86 -1.51 24.50
CA LEU A 29 -17.91 -0.49 24.29
C LEU A 29 -19.06 -0.94 23.38
N GLN A 30 -18.88 -2.02 22.62
CA GLN A 30 -19.89 -2.46 21.64
C GLN A 30 -20.74 -3.58 22.21
N LEU A 31 -22.04 -3.32 22.32
CA LEU A 31 -23.03 -4.33 22.74
C LEU A 31 -23.15 -5.45 21.69
N THR A 32 -23.27 -5.08 20.44
CA THR A 32 -23.37 -6.02 19.31
C THR A 32 -22.12 -5.90 18.44
N ARG A 33 -21.48 -7.03 18.19
CA ARG A 33 -20.26 -7.09 17.34
C ARG A 33 -20.52 -7.94 16.12
N SER A 34 -20.02 -7.49 14.97
CA SER A 34 -19.97 -8.32 13.78
C SER A 34 -18.97 -9.47 13.98
N PHE A 35 -19.34 -10.68 13.56
CA PHE A 35 -18.45 -11.84 13.59
C PHE A 35 -17.38 -11.73 12.49
N ARG A 36 -16.40 -10.86 12.69
CA ARG A 36 -15.35 -10.53 11.70
C ARG A 36 -14.50 -11.75 11.31
N ALA A 37 -14.32 -12.70 12.23
CA ALA A 37 -13.58 -13.93 11.97
C ALA A 37 -14.30 -14.89 11.00
N LEU A 38 -15.62 -14.75 10.82
CA LEU A 38 -16.40 -15.66 9.97
C LEU A 38 -15.88 -15.67 8.52
N LYS A 39 -15.60 -14.52 7.93
CA LYS A 39 -15.07 -14.43 6.56
C LYS A 39 -13.70 -15.09 6.41
N VAL A 40 -12.83 -14.98 7.42
CA VAL A 40 -11.53 -15.66 7.43
C VAL A 40 -11.72 -17.17 7.54
N TRP A 41 -12.55 -17.60 8.48
CA TRP A 41 -12.88 -19.02 8.66
C TRP A 41 -13.50 -19.63 7.40
N MET A 42 -14.48 -18.95 6.80
CA MET A 42 -15.10 -19.39 5.54
C MET A 42 -14.09 -19.48 4.40
N ALA A 43 -13.20 -18.46 4.25
CA ALA A 43 -12.17 -18.50 3.22
C ALA A 43 -11.23 -19.70 3.40
N VAL A 44 -10.77 -19.96 4.63
CA VAL A 44 -9.93 -21.13 4.93
C VAL A 44 -10.66 -22.43 4.68
N LYS A 45 -11.94 -22.53 5.06
CA LYS A 45 -12.76 -23.74 4.83
C LYS A 45 -13.05 -23.98 3.35
N THR A 46 -13.27 -22.92 2.58
CA THR A 46 -13.63 -23.01 1.15
C THR A 46 -12.41 -23.29 0.26
N TYR A 47 -11.33 -22.57 0.48
CA TYR A 47 -10.16 -22.63 -0.40
C TYR A 47 -9.04 -23.50 0.15
N GLY A 48 -9.02 -23.77 1.45
CA GLY A 48 -7.96 -24.47 2.14
C GLY A 48 -6.71 -23.62 2.38
N ALA A 49 -5.94 -23.96 3.40
CA ALA A 49 -4.70 -23.25 3.75
C ALA A 49 -3.64 -23.34 2.64
N GLY A 50 -3.61 -24.45 1.90
CA GLY A 50 -2.67 -24.62 0.76
C GLY A 50 -2.89 -23.59 -0.33
N ARG A 51 -4.14 -23.31 -0.71
CA ARG A 51 -4.45 -22.31 -1.73
C ARG A 51 -4.13 -20.90 -1.26
N LEU A 52 -4.41 -20.59 0.01
CA LEU A 52 -4.06 -19.28 0.58
C LEU A 52 -2.54 -19.07 0.59
N ARG A 53 -1.76 -20.10 0.94
CA ARG A 53 -0.29 -20.05 0.85
C ARG A 53 0.18 -19.76 -0.58
N GLN A 54 -0.32 -20.49 -1.58
CA GLN A 54 0.03 -20.25 -2.99
C GLN A 54 -0.25 -18.82 -3.43
N VAL A 55 -1.36 -18.23 -3.00
CA VAL A 55 -1.70 -16.83 -3.31
C VAL A 55 -0.69 -15.86 -2.68
N ILE A 56 -0.30 -16.12 -1.44
CA ILE A 56 0.70 -15.30 -0.74
C ILE A 56 2.05 -15.42 -1.45
N ASP A 57 2.51 -16.64 -1.72
CA ASP A 57 3.77 -16.91 -2.42
C ASP A 57 3.80 -16.20 -3.79
N GLN A 58 2.71 -16.28 -4.56
CA GLN A 58 2.57 -15.56 -5.82
C GLN A 58 2.73 -14.03 -5.65
N CYS A 59 2.13 -13.45 -4.61
CA CYS A 59 2.27 -12.01 -4.36
C CYS A 59 3.72 -11.65 -3.99
N LEU A 60 4.40 -12.49 -3.21
CA LEU A 60 5.81 -12.29 -2.85
C LEU A 60 6.70 -12.37 -4.09
N ASP A 61 6.55 -13.41 -4.91
CA ASP A 61 7.31 -13.59 -6.17
C ASP A 61 7.10 -12.41 -7.13
N LEU A 62 5.87 -11.91 -7.24
CA LEU A 62 5.56 -10.75 -8.07
C LEU A 62 6.15 -9.45 -7.51
N THR A 63 6.27 -9.33 -6.20
CA THR A 63 6.91 -8.17 -5.56
C THR A 63 8.41 -8.15 -5.85
N GLU A 64 9.07 -9.31 -5.72
CA GLU A 64 10.48 -9.44 -6.10
C GLU A 64 10.70 -9.18 -7.59
N TYR A 65 9.85 -9.76 -8.44
CA TYR A 65 9.88 -9.49 -9.87
C TYR A 65 9.73 -8.01 -10.20
N ALA A 66 8.82 -7.31 -9.52
CA ALA A 66 8.62 -5.87 -9.71
C ALA A 66 9.87 -5.07 -9.34
N ALA A 67 10.48 -5.35 -8.20
CA ALA A 67 11.71 -4.68 -7.78
C ALA A 67 12.87 -4.92 -8.75
N GLN A 68 13.05 -6.17 -9.21
CA GLN A 68 14.07 -6.51 -10.22
C GLN A 68 13.81 -5.80 -11.54
N LEU A 69 12.54 -5.75 -11.98
CA LEU A 69 12.15 -5.09 -13.22
C LEU A 69 12.42 -3.57 -13.19
N LEU A 70 12.14 -2.92 -12.06
CA LEU A 70 12.41 -1.49 -11.89
C LEU A 70 13.93 -1.24 -11.81
N ALA A 71 14.67 -2.07 -11.07
CA ALA A 71 16.13 -1.94 -10.91
C ALA A 71 16.92 -2.06 -12.24
N GLN A 72 16.33 -2.68 -13.28
CA GLN A 72 16.94 -2.76 -14.61
C GLN A 72 16.96 -1.42 -15.36
N SER A 73 16.20 -0.44 -14.91
CA SER A 73 16.12 0.88 -15.54
C SER A 73 16.82 1.93 -14.70
N PRO A 74 17.71 2.76 -15.29
CA PRO A 74 18.38 3.85 -14.57
C PRO A 74 17.40 4.94 -14.11
N ARG A 75 16.14 4.83 -14.48
CA ARG A 75 15.07 5.74 -14.09
C ARG A 75 14.47 5.44 -12.71
N PHE A 76 14.92 4.39 -12.06
CA PHE A 76 14.42 4.00 -10.75
C PHE A 76 15.56 3.73 -9.77
N GLU A 77 15.38 4.17 -8.56
CA GLU A 77 16.20 3.85 -7.40
C GLU A 77 15.36 3.01 -6.43
N ILE A 78 15.79 1.79 -6.16
CA ILE A 78 15.17 0.95 -5.13
C ILE A 78 15.69 1.41 -3.77
N VAL A 79 14.80 1.93 -2.92
CA VAL A 79 15.17 2.49 -1.61
C VAL A 79 15.15 1.41 -0.52
N THR A 80 14.11 0.55 -0.53
CA THR A 80 14.07 -0.63 0.35
C THR A 80 13.87 -1.88 -0.47
N SER A 81 14.57 -2.96 -0.08
CA SER A 81 14.35 -4.28 -0.68
C SER A 81 12.94 -4.80 -0.43
N PRO A 82 12.43 -5.69 -1.30
CA PRO A 82 11.17 -6.37 -1.07
C PRO A 82 11.08 -7.02 0.31
N SER A 83 9.99 -6.73 1.01
CA SER A 83 9.68 -7.37 2.28
C SER A 83 8.17 -7.61 2.34
N LEU A 84 7.78 -8.86 2.58
CA LEU A 84 6.40 -9.33 2.49
C LEU A 84 5.77 -9.05 1.14
N GLY A 85 5.04 -8.14 0.84
CA GLY A 85 4.45 -7.80 -0.47
C GLY A 85 4.67 -6.34 -0.84
N VAL A 86 5.73 -5.69 -0.32
CA VAL A 86 5.99 -4.27 -0.51
C VAL A 86 7.48 -3.98 -0.63
N PHE A 87 7.81 -3.00 -1.47
CA PHE A 87 9.10 -2.32 -1.50
C PHE A 87 8.91 -0.84 -1.79
N THR A 88 9.95 -0.04 -1.57
CA THR A 88 9.92 1.40 -1.88
C THR A 88 10.95 1.74 -2.93
N PHE A 89 10.61 2.73 -3.76
CA PHE A 89 11.46 3.19 -4.83
C PHE A 89 11.25 4.70 -5.07
N ARG A 90 12.19 5.30 -5.80
CA ARG A 90 12.05 6.66 -6.34
C ARG A 90 12.20 6.64 -7.84
N TYR A 91 11.48 7.50 -8.52
CA TYR A 91 11.71 7.82 -9.92
C TYR A 91 12.84 8.84 -10.01
N LEU A 92 13.78 8.60 -10.92
CA LEU A 92 14.93 9.46 -11.15
C LEU A 92 14.78 10.19 -12.50
N PRO A 93 15.06 11.50 -12.56
CA PRO A 93 15.06 12.26 -13.81
C PRO A 93 16.19 11.82 -14.74
N ALA A 94 16.05 12.06 -16.05
CA ALA A 94 17.12 11.81 -17.02
C ALA A 94 18.35 12.67 -16.73
N ARG A 95 18.12 13.93 -16.33
CA ARG A 95 19.13 14.87 -15.89
C ARG A 95 18.62 15.69 -14.72
N LEU A 96 19.47 15.92 -13.75
CA LEU A 96 19.19 16.90 -12.71
C LEU A 96 19.38 18.31 -13.27
N PRO A 97 18.46 19.24 -12.99
CA PRO A 97 18.66 20.65 -13.36
C PRO A 97 19.90 21.22 -12.67
N VAL A 98 20.59 22.12 -13.36
CA VAL A 98 21.79 22.79 -12.82
C VAL A 98 21.38 23.77 -11.71
N GLY A 99 22.10 23.75 -10.59
CA GLY A 99 21.91 24.71 -9.51
C GLY A 99 20.77 24.35 -8.52
N VAL A 100 20.13 23.19 -8.66
CA VAL A 100 19.12 22.73 -7.71
C VAL A 100 19.71 21.76 -6.68
N GLU A 101 19.17 21.81 -5.47
CA GLU A 101 19.49 20.82 -4.44
C GLU A 101 18.81 19.49 -4.83
N ARG A 102 19.63 18.42 -4.91
CA ARG A 102 19.22 17.13 -5.48
C ARG A 102 18.03 16.52 -4.73
N GLU A 103 18.10 16.45 -3.40
CA GLU A 103 17.09 15.75 -2.60
C GLU A 103 15.76 16.53 -2.58
N ALA A 104 15.81 17.86 -2.51
CA ALA A 104 14.62 18.69 -2.61
C ALA A 104 13.91 18.47 -3.95
N TYR A 105 14.67 18.52 -5.05
CA TYR A 105 14.13 18.29 -6.39
C TYR A 105 13.53 16.89 -6.54
N LEU A 106 14.22 15.85 -6.06
CA LEU A 106 13.71 14.47 -6.13
C LEU A 106 12.44 14.28 -5.29
N ASN A 107 12.35 14.96 -4.15
CA ASN A 107 11.15 14.94 -3.32
C ASN A 107 9.96 15.56 -4.05
N ASP A 108 10.13 16.75 -4.64
CA ASP A 108 9.08 17.45 -5.38
C ASP A 108 8.66 16.67 -6.64
N LEU A 109 9.63 16.11 -7.37
CA LEU A 109 9.39 15.28 -8.54
C LEU A 109 8.53 14.06 -8.20
N ASN A 110 8.91 13.32 -7.15
CA ASN A 110 8.20 12.10 -6.77
C ASN A 110 6.86 12.38 -6.09
N ASP A 111 6.70 13.50 -5.39
CA ASP A 111 5.42 13.95 -4.85
C ASP A 111 4.45 14.29 -5.99
N THR A 112 4.89 15.11 -6.94
CA THR A 112 4.12 15.47 -8.13
C THR A 112 3.76 14.22 -8.96
N LEU A 113 4.71 13.31 -9.15
CA LEU A 113 4.48 12.04 -9.85
C LEU A 113 3.44 11.18 -9.13
N THR A 114 3.49 11.11 -7.79
CA THR A 114 2.50 10.38 -7.01
C THR A 114 1.09 10.93 -7.25
N ALA A 115 0.92 12.24 -7.23
CA ALA A 115 -0.36 12.89 -7.52
C ALA A 115 -0.85 12.56 -8.94
N ARG A 116 0.03 12.66 -9.95
CA ARG A 116 -0.30 12.32 -11.35
C ARG A 116 -0.68 10.87 -11.53
N ILE A 117 -0.01 9.94 -10.86
CA ILE A 117 -0.35 8.51 -10.88
C ILE A 117 -1.78 8.29 -10.33
N ILE A 118 -2.10 8.89 -9.18
CA ILE A 118 -3.43 8.79 -8.57
C ILE A 118 -4.51 9.37 -9.49
N ASP A 119 -4.27 10.55 -10.04
CA ASP A 119 -5.22 11.23 -10.94
C ASP A 119 -5.44 10.46 -12.25
N SER A 120 -4.45 9.75 -12.74
CA SER A 120 -4.54 8.94 -13.96
C SER A 120 -5.56 7.81 -13.85
N ARG A 121 -5.84 7.31 -12.64
CA ARG A 121 -6.70 6.16 -12.33
C ARG A 121 -6.32 4.87 -13.07
N ARG A 122 -5.12 4.81 -13.66
CA ARG A 122 -4.62 3.64 -14.40
C ARG A 122 -3.99 2.61 -13.47
N ILE A 123 -3.27 3.08 -12.46
CA ILE A 123 -2.68 2.28 -11.37
C ILE A 123 -2.84 3.00 -10.05
N MET A 124 -2.73 2.27 -8.95
CA MET A 124 -2.75 2.85 -7.62
C MET A 124 -1.43 2.55 -6.91
N LEU A 125 -0.67 3.59 -6.62
CA LEU A 125 0.50 3.54 -5.76
C LEU A 125 0.26 4.46 -4.56
N SER A 126 0.92 4.16 -3.47
CA SER A 126 0.99 5.04 -2.30
C SER A 126 2.41 5.54 -2.13
N SER A 127 2.58 6.57 -1.33
CA SER A 127 3.89 7.11 -0.98
C SER A 127 4.09 7.15 0.53
N THR A 128 5.31 7.41 0.94
CA THR A 128 5.68 7.69 2.33
C THR A 128 6.97 8.50 2.35
N ARG A 129 7.43 8.89 3.55
CA ARG A 129 8.74 9.50 3.73
C ARG A 129 9.64 8.56 4.53
N LEU A 130 10.85 8.34 4.03
CA LEU A 130 11.91 7.59 4.70
C LEU A 130 13.14 8.49 4.79
N ASP A 131 13.61 8.76 6.00
CA ASP A 131 14.77 9.62 6.27
C ASP A 131 14.72 10.99 5.54
N GLY A 132 13.52 11.60 5.50
CA GLY A 132 13.28 12.87 4.81
C GLY A 132 13.04 12.76 3.30
N CYS A 133 13.26 11.61 2.69
CA CYS A 133 13.06 11.36 1.26
C CYS A 133 11.63 10.92 0.96
N HIS A 134 10.99 11.54 -0.02
CA HIS A 134 9.72 11.08 -0.57
C HIS A 134 9.95 9.85 -1.43
N VAL A 135 9.26 8.75 -1.10
CA VAL A 135 9.38 7.46 -1.80
C VAL A 135 8.01 6.90 -2.15
N LEU A 136 7.91 6.26 -3.31
CA LEU A 136 6.72 5.54 -3.72
C LEU A 136 6.77 4.11 -3.16
N ARG A 137 5.60 3.56 -2.84
CA ARG A 137 5.44 2.20 -2.35
C ARG A 137 4.79 1.34 -3.41
N PHE A 138 5.47 0.29 -3.84
CA PHE A 138 4.91 -0.73 -4.71
C PHE A 138 4.41 -1.89 -3.85
N CYS A 139 3.09 -2.13 -3.86
CA CYS A 139 2.45 -3.17 -3.05
C CYS A 139 1.73 -4.17 -3.95
N VAL A 140 2.08 -5.45 -3.85
CA VAL A 140 1.40 -6.53 -4.56
C VAL A 140 0.63 -7.38 -3.56
N LEU A 141 -0.66 -7.12 -3.42
CA LEU A 141 -1.53 -7.76 -2.44
C LEU A 141 -2.76 -8.44 -3.07
N ASN A 142 -2.91 -8.33 -4.40
CA ASN A 142 -4.07 -8.88 -5.09
C ASN A 142 -3.71 -10.20 -5.78
N HIS A 143 -4.44 -11.26 -5.46
CA HIS A 143 -4.28 -12.59 -6.04
C HIS A 143 -4.52 -12.66 -7.57
N ARG A 144 -5.07 -11.60 -8.17
CA ARG A 144 -5.28 -11.51 -9.63
C ARG A 144 -4.15 -10.82 -10.35
N THR A 145 -3.24 -10.16 -9.62
CA THR A 145 -2.10 -9.48 -10.24
C THR A 145 -1.21 -10.49 -10.98
N ARG A 146 -0.77 -10.11 -12.16
CA ARG A 146 0.09 -10.89 -13.05
C ARG A 146 1.35 -10.09 -13.41
N LYS A 147 2.32 -10.76 -14.03
CA LYS A 147 3.55 -10.10 -14.51
C LYS A 147 3.28 -9.00 -15.53
N GLU A 148 2.24 -9.17 -16.34
CA GLU A 148 1.80 -8.19 -17.33
C GLU A 148 1.35 -6.89 -16.66
N ASP A 149 0.61 -6.99 -15.54
CA ASP A 149 0.16 -5.82 -14.78
C ASP A 149 1.35 -5.07 -14.16
N VAL A 150 2.36 -5.81 -13.68
CA VAL A 150 3.60 -5.21 -13.16
C VAL A 150 4.38 -4.48 -14.25
N ARG A 151 4.47 -5.06 -15.46
CA ARG A 151 5.10 -4.39 -16.62
C ARG A 151 4.34 -3.13 -17.02
N ALA A 152 3.01 -3.23 -17.11
CA ALA A 152 2.16 -2.08 -17.42
C ALA A 152 2.31 -0.98 -16.36
N ALA A 153 2.39 -1.32 -15.09
CA ALA A 153 2.63 -0.35 -14.03
C ALA A 153 3.96 0.38 -14.19
N ARG A 154 5.06 -0.35 -14.49
CA ARG A 154 6.36 0.26 -14.79
C ARG A 154 6.26 1.25 -15.95
N ASP A 155 5.62 0.85 -17.04
CA ASP A 155 5.52 1.66 -18.25
C ASP A 155 4.70 2.94 -18.00
N ILE A 156 3.61 2.84 -17.23
CA ILE A 156 2.81 3.98 -16.81
C ILE A 156 3.63 4.94 -15.94
N ILE A 157 4.43 4.43 -15.00
CA ILE A 157 5.28 5.28 -14.15
C ILE A 157 6.33 6.02 -14.99
N LEU A 158 6.93 5.33 -15.98
CA LEU A 158 7.91 5.95 -16.88
C LEU A 158 7.27 7.05 -17.75
N GLU A 159 6.10 6.79 -18.31
CA GLU A 159 5.32 7.75 -19.11
C GLU A 159 4.99 9.01 -18.29
N LEU A 160 4.31 8.83 -17.15
CA LEU A 160 3.91 9.94 -16.29
C LEU A 160 5.11 10.67 -15.67
N GLY A 161 6.19 9.94 -15.35
CA GLY A 161 7.42 10.53 -14.85
C GLY A 161 8.07 11.45 -15.86
N ALA A 162 8.11 11.07 -17.14
CA ALA A 162 8.62 11.91 -18.22
C ALA A 162 7.77 13.18 -18.44
N GLU A 163 6.43 13.07 -18.32
CA GLU A 163 5.54 14.23 -18.39
C GLU A 163 5.80 15.23 -17.25
N VAL A 164 5.97 14.71 -16.02
CA VAL A 164 6.27 15.54 -14.84
C VAL A 164 7.62 16.25 -15.01
N GLU A 165 8.67 15.54 -15.47
CA GLU A 165 9.97 16.17 -15.76
C GLU A 165 9.86 17.33 -16.74
N GLN A 166 9.11 17.13 -17.82
CA GLN A 166 8.90 18.19 -18.84
C GLN A 166 8.19 19.39 -18.23
N SER A 167 7.14 19.16 -17.43
CA SER A 167 6.39 20.25 -16.80
C SER A 167 7.23 21.03 -15.78
N MET A 168 8.04 20.36 -14.98
CA MET A 168 8.93 21.00 -14.01
C MET A 168 10.05 21.78 -14.69
N SER A 169 10.60 21.25 -15.79
CA SER A 169 11.64 21.93 -16.57
C SER A 169 11.11 23.21 -17.24
N ALA A 170 9.85 23.19 -17.71
CA ALA A 170 9.22 24.37 -18.31
C ALA A 170 8.93 25.47 -17.27
N GLN A 171 8.62 25.10 -16.01
CA GLN A 171 8.39 26.05 -14.92
C GLN A 171 9.69 26.69 -14.41
N GLY A 172 10.82 25.98 -14.48
CA GLY A 172 12.14 26.48 -14.08
C GLY A 172 12.79 27.42 -15.13
N ALA A 173 12.25 27.46 -16.36
CA ALA A 173 12.69 28.34 -17.44
C ALA A 173 11.79 29.59 -17.55
N GLY A 174 11.37 30.19 -16.42
CA GLY A 174 10.63 31.43 -16.38
C GLY A 174 11.46 32.58 -17.03
N PRO A 175 10.80 33.60 -17.61
CA PRO A 175 11.48 34.60 -18.44
C PRO A 175 12.50 35.39 -17.60
N GLU A 176 13.73 35.49 -18.15
CA GLU A 176 14.71 36.49 -17.73
C GLU A 176 14.18 37.92 -17.94
#